data_91270c3d5568e0c8d595ea6f802eaaba
#
_entry.id   91270c3d5568e0c8d595ea6f802eaaba
#
_cell.length_a   1.000
_cell.length_b   1.000
_cell.length_c   1.000
_cell.angle_alpha   90.00
_cell.angle_beta   90.00
_cell.angle_gamma   90.00
#
_symmetry.space_group_name_H-M   'P 1'
#
loop_
_entity.id
_entity.type
_entity.pdbx_description
1 polymer ?
#
loop_
_entity_poly.entity_id
_entity_poly.type
_entity_poly.pdbx_seq_one_letter_code
_entity_poly.pdbx_strand_id
1 'polypeptide(L)'
;MVDNWKVQWFNQPMKNILAGIVVALALIPEAIAFSIIAGVDPMIGLYAAFIIATVTAIVGGRPAMISGATGAVALVVTPLVKEHGVEYLFAATILMGLIQLVLGILKVGRLMKFIPQSVMIGFVNALGIMIFLSQIEHIFNISIATYIYVIITLLIVYIVPRFFKAIPAPLIAIILLTALYMFTGANVHTVGDLGTIKQALPHFIIPQVPYTLETLQIILPFSVSMAIVGLVESLLTAKIVDEFTNTY
;
A
#
# COMPACT_ATOMS: atom_id res chain seq x y z
N MET A 1 -19.75 -10.42 -22.07
CA MET A 1 -18.95 -9.77 -21.01
C MET A 1 -19.71 -8.67 -20.26
N VAL A 2 -20.68 -7.99 -20.87
CA VAL A 2 -21.43 -6.86 -20.27
C VAL A 2 -22.54 -7.31 -19.28
N ASP A 3 -23.11 -8.51 -19.46
CA ASP A 3 -24.16 -9.01 -18.57
C ASP A 3 -23.72 -9.43 -17.16
N ASN A 4 -22.42 -9.67 -16.98
CA ASN A 4 -21.86 -10.08 -15.68
C ASN A 4 -21.63 -8.91 -14.72
N TRP A 5 -21.53 -7.66 -15.21
CA TRP A 5 -21.23 -6.48 -14.41
C TRP A 5 -22.34 -6.15 -13.40
N LYS A 6 -23.60 -6.16 -13.83
CA LYS A 6 -24.75 -5.95 -12.95
C LYS A 6 -24.85 -7.00 -11.85
N VAL A 7 -24.59 -8.25 -12.20
CA VAL A 7 -24.59 -9.36 -11.23
C VAL A 7 -23.45 -9.20 -10.22
N GLN A 8 -22.25 -8.84 -10.66
CA GLN A 8 -21.10 -8.66 -9.78
C GLN A 8 -21.30 -7.50 -8.78
N TRP A 9 -21.89 -6.38 -9.23
CA TRP A 9 -22.07 -5.20 -8.38
C TRP A 9 -23.31 -5.29 -7.47
N PHE A 10 -24.40 -5.88 -7.92
CA PHE A 10 -25.69 -5.80 -7.25
C PHE A 10 -26.21 -7.11 -6.66
N ASN A 11 -25.50 -8.22 -6.83
CA ASN A 11 -25.96 -9.52 -6.32
C ASN A 11 -26.04 -9.59 -4.79
N GLN A 12 -25.08 -8.97 -4.07
CA GLN A 12 -25.05 -8.95 -2.60
C GLN A 12 -24.56 -7.57 -2.09
N PRO A 13 -25.30 -6.48 -2.32
CA PRO A 13 -24.81 -5.13 -2.11
C PRO A 13 -24.43 -4.88 -0.65
N MET A 14 -25.20 -5.36 0.32
CA MET A 14 -24.90 -5.16 1.74
C MET A 14 -23.58 -5.83 2.16
N LYS A 15 -23.32 -7.06 1.70
CA LYS A 15 -22.07 -7.76 2.00
C LYS A 15 -20.88 -7.07 1.34
N ASN A 16 -21.05 -6.60 0.10
CA ASN A 16 -20.00 -5.88 -0.62
C ASN A 16 -19.67 -4.53 0.05
N ILE A 17 -20.70 -3.79 0.51
CA ILE A 17 -20.49 -2.54 1.25
C ILE A 17 -19.77 -2.80 2.57
N LEU A 18 -20.22 -3.77 3.36
CA LEU A 18 -19.57 -4.10 4.63
C LEU A 18 -18.13 -4.57 4.43
N ALA A 19 -17.87 -5.41 3.43
CA ALA A 19 -16.50 -5.81 3.08
C ALA A 19 -15.65 -4.59 2.68
N GLY A 20 -16.19 -3.70 1.85
CA GLY A 20 -15.52 -2.45 1.45
C GLY A 20 -15.17 -1.55 2.64
N ILE A 21 -16.08 -1.40 3.61
CA ILE A 21 -15.82 -0.63 4.83
C ILE A 21 -14.68 -1.25 5.64
N VAL A 22 -14.71 -2.56 5.87
CA VAL A 22 -13.66 -3.26 6.63
C VAL A 22 -12.30 -3.09 5.96
N VAL A 23 -12.24 -3.23 4.63
CA VAL A 23 -11.01 -3.07 3.88
C VAL A 23 -10.53 -1.62 3.89
N ALA A 24 -11.42 -0.64 3.71
CA ALA A 24 -11.06 0.77 3.78
C ALA A 24 -10.44 1.13 5.13
N LEU A 25 -11.04 0.64 6.23
CA LEU A 25 -10.49 0.83 7.57
C LEU A 25 -9.11 0.17 7.76
N ALA A 26 -8.85 -0.96 7.12
CA ALA A 26 -7.55 -1.62 7.14
C ALA A 26 -6.51 -0.89 6.29
N LEU A 27 -6.90 -0.34 5.14
CA LEU A 27 -6.01 0.37 4.21
C LEU A 27 -5.51 1.72 4.75
N ILE A 28 -6.28 2.42 5.59
CA ILE A 28 -5.87 3.71 6.14
C ILE A 28 -4.52 3.64 6.87
N PRO A 29 -4.34 2.81 7.91
CA PRO A 29 -3.06 2.71 8.60
C PRO A 29 -1.94 2.19 7.70
N GLU A 30 -2.25 1.30 6.77
CA GLU A 30 -1.29 0.74 5.83
C GLU A 30 -0.78 1.81 4.85
N ALA A 31 -1.68 2.62 4.27
CA ALA A 31 -1.32 3.71 3.38
C ALA A 31 -0.46 4.77 4.09
N ILE A 32 -0.76 5.08 5.34
CA ILE A 32 0.04 5.99 6.18
C ILE A 32 1.44 5.41 6.41
N ALA A 33 1.53 4.16 6.82
CA ALA A 33 2.81 3.50 7.08
C ALA A 33 3.72 3.46 5.83
N PHE A 34 3.15 3.15 4.66
CA PHE A 34 3.92 3.13 3.42
C PHE A 34 4.33 4.52 2.93
N SER A 35 3.54 5.56 3.24
CA SER A 35 3.95 6.95 2.98
C SER A 35 5.17 7.33 3.81
N ILE A 36 5.18 6.96 5.08
CA ILE A 36 6.30 7.19 5.98
C ILE A 36 7.56 6.48 5.46
N ILE A 37 7.45 5.21 5.07
CA ILE A 37 8.56 4.45 4.47
C ILE A 37 9.07 5.15 3.20
N ALA A 38 8.17 5.62 2.34
CA ALA A 38 8.53 6.32 1.12
C ALA A 38 9.14 7.72 1.36
N GLY A 39 9.02 8.26 2.57
CA GLY A 39 9.49 9.61 2.92
C GLY A 39 8.57 10.72 2.42
N VAL A 40 7.27 10.45 2.25
CA VAL A 40 6.27 11.41 1.78
C VAL A 40 5.23 11.69 2.85
N ASP A 41 4.49 12.81 2.68
CA ASP A 41 3.39 13.15 3.59
C ASP A 41 2.33 12.02 3.61
N PRO A 42 1.83 11.62 4.80
CA PRO A 42 0.78 10.62 4.95
C PRO A 42 -0.46 10.83 4.07
N MET A 43 -0.81 12.08 3.77
CA MET A 43 -1.93 12.40 2.89
C MET A 43 -1.73 11.90 1.46
N ILE A 44 -0.49 11.86 0.96
CA ILE A 44 -0.19 11.37 -0.40
C ILE A 44 -0.55 9.89 -0.51
N GLY A 45 -0.21 9.07 0.48
CA GLY A 45 -0.57 7.66 0.49
C GLY A 45 -2.08 7.43 0.65
N LEU A 46 -2.75 8.24 1.47
CA LEU A 46 -4.21 8.17 1.61
C LEU A 46 -4.91 8.51 0.29
N TYR A 47 -4.46 9.55 -0.41
CA TYR A 47 -4.98 9.91 -1.73
C TYR A 47 -4.69 8.83 -2.77
N ALA A 48 -3.48 8.27 -2.77
CA ALA A 48 -3.12 7.18 -3.66
C ALA A 48 -4.01 5.96 -3.42
N ALA A 49 -4.20 5.53 -2.17
CA ALA A 49 -5.06 4.42 -1.81
C ALA A 49 -6.52 4.67 -2.26
N PHE A 50 -7.05 5.86 -2.01
CA PHE A 50 -8.40 6.24 -2.43
C PHE A 50 -8.57 6.20 -3.95
N ILE A 51 -7.64 6.81 -4.70
CA ILE A 51 -7.71 6.88 -6.17
C ILE A 51 -7.55 5.48 -6.77
N ILE A 52 -6.53 4.73 -6.34
CA ILE A 52 -6.26 3.38 -6.87
C ILE A 52 -7.44 2.46 -6.61
N ALA A 53 -7.95 2.40 -5.37
CA ALA A 53 -9.09 1.55 -5.02
C ALA A 53 -10.35 1.93 -5.82
N THR A 54 -10.64 3.23 -5.96
CA THR A 54 -11.81 3.72 -6.71
C THR A 54 -11.69 3.42 -8.19
N VAL A 55 -10.55 3.75 -8.82
CA VAL A 55 -10.34 3.56 -10.26
C VAL A 55 -10.36 2.07 -10.60
N THR A 56 -9.67 1.22 -9.83
CA THR A 56 -9.66 -0.23 -10.10
C THR A 56 -11.02 -0.88 -9.87
N ALA A 57 -11.83 -0.39 -8.92
CA ALA A 57 -13.19 -0.86 -8.74
C ALA A 57 -14.09 -0.58 -9.95
N ILE A 58 -13.89 0.54 -10.66
CA ILE A 58 -14.69 0.96 -11.80
C ILE A 58 -14.16 0.41 -13.12
N VAL A 59 -12.86 0.56 -13.38
CA VAL A 59 -12.23 0.19 -14.67
C VAL A 59 -12.08 -1.31 -14.81
N GLY A 60 -12.05 -2.02 -13.71
CA GLY A 60 -11.95 -3.46 -13.69
C GLY A 60 -10.69 -3.95 -13.02
N GLY A 61 -10.70 -5.21 -12.76
CA GLY A 61 -9.69 -5.96 -12.07
C GLY A 61 -10.24 -7.36 -11.86
N ARG A 62 -9.60 -8.12 -10.99
CA ARG A 62 -10.13 -9.40 -10.58
C ARG A 62 -11.14 -9.22 -9.43
N PRO A 63 -12.36 -9.81 -9.47
CA PRO A 63 -13.25 -9.83 -8.32
C PRO A 63 -12.55 -10.38 -7.07
N ALA A 64 -12.89 -9.85 -5.90
CA ALA A 64 -12.29 -10.18 -4.60
C ALA A 64 -10.81 -9.75 -4.45
N MET A 65 -10.30 -8.89 -5.31
CA MET A 65 -8.98 -8.28 -5.22
C MET A 65 -9.09 -6.76 -5.10
N ILE A 66 -8.33 -6.18 -4.19
CA ILE A 66 -8.24 -4.73 -4.01
C ILE A 66 -6.80 -4.29 -4.32
N SER A 67 -6.67 -3.20 -5.05
CA SER A 67 -5.39 -2.56 -5.31
C SER A 67 -5.21 -1.34 -4.41
N GLY A 68 -3.99 -1.13 -3.94
CA GLY A 68 -3.63 -0.01 -3.06
C GLY A 68 -2.14 0.31 -3.15
N ALA A 69 -1.67 1.21 -2.29
CA ALA A 69 -0.25 1.44 -2.11
C ALA A 69 0.41 0.18 -1.52
N THR A 70 1.65 -0.10 -1.92
CA THR A 70 2.37 -1.29 -1.47
C THR A 70 3.71 -0.93 -0.83
N GLY A 71 4.10 -1.71 0.20
CA GLY A 71 5.37 -1.51 0.91
C GLY A 71 6.59 -1.72 0.01
N ALA A 72 6.51 -2.63 -0.96
CA ALA A 72 7.61 -2.87 -1.90
C ALA A 72 7.87 -1.65 -2.78
N VAL A 73 6.83 -1.04 -3.33
CA VAL A 73 6.95 0.19 -4.13
C VAL A 73 7.45 1.34 -3.26
N ALA A 74 6.95 1.46 -2.01
CA ALA A 74 7.41 2.47 -1.06
C ALA A 74 8.93 2.40 -0.83
N LEU A 75 9.47 1.20 -0.63
CA LEU A 75 10.92 0.99 -0.45
C LEU A 75 11.72 1.36 -1.71
N VAL A 76 11.21 1.03 -2.90
CA VAL A 76 11.88 1.36 -4.18
C VAL A 76 11.98 2.86 -4.39
N VAL A 77 10.97 3.63 -4.00
CA VAL A 77 10.93 5.08 -4.27
C VAL A 77 11.63 5.93 -3.20
N THR A 78 11.93 5.36 -2.03
CA THR A 78 12.57 6.09 -0.93
C THR A 78 13.84 6.85 -1.35
N PRO A 79 14.80 6.27 -2.10
CA PRO A 79 15.98 7.01 -2.56
C PRO A 79 15.60 8.17 -3.49
N LEU A 80 14.67 7.94 -4.43
CA LEU A 80 14.22 8.98 -5.36
C LEU A 80 13.63 10.19 -4.63
N VAL A 81 12.78 9.93 -3.63
CA VAL A 81 12.16 11.00 -2.84
C VAL A 81 13.19 11.76 -2.00
N LYS A 82 14.14 11.05 -1.40
CA LYS A 82 15.20 11.67 -0.58
C LYS A 82 16.13 12.56 -1.39
N GLU A 83 16.47 12.16 -2.62
CA GLU A 83 17.44 12.87 -3.45
C GLU A 83 16.82 13.96 -4.33
N HIS A 84 15.61 13.72 -4.85
CA HIS A 84 14.98 14.57 -5.87
C HIS A 84 13.61 15.13 -5.46
N GLY A 85 13.03 14.64 -4.36
CA GLY A 85 11.75 15.13 -3.85
C GLY A 85 10.53 14.45 -4.47
N VAL A 86 9.35 14.88 -3.98
CA VAL A 86 8.06 14.24 -4.26
C VAL A 86 7.60 14.46 -5.71
N GLU A 87 7.96 15.57 -6.32
CA GLU A 87 7.59 15.88 -7.72
C GLU A 87 8.17 14.86 -8.70
N TYR A 88 9.41 14.41 -8.46
CA TYR A 88 10.05 13.35 -9.22
C TYR A 88 9.36 11.99 -9.02
N LEU A 89 8.84 11.72 -7.81
CA LEU A 89 8.02 10.53 -7.56
C LEU A 89 6.74 10.56 -8.40
N PHE A 90 6.05 11.70 -8.47
CA PHE A 90 4.84 11.81 -9.31
C PHE A 90 5.15 11.59 -10.78
N ALA A 91 6.22 12.20 -11.29
CA ALA A 91 6.67 11.97 -12.67
C ALA A 91 7.04 10.49 -12.93
N ALA A 92 7.78 9.87 -12.01
CA ALA A 92 8.13 8.47 -12.08
C ALA A 92 6.90 7.54 -12.05
N THR A 93 5.88 7.90 -11.27
CA THR A 93 4.62 7.13 -11.18
C THR A 93 3.84 7.19 -12.49
N ILE A 94 3.80 8.35 -13.16
CA ILE A 94 3.18 8.47 -14.50
C ILE A 94 3.91 7.57 -15.50
N LEU A 95 5.23 7.62 -15.51
CA LEU A 95 6.03 6.78 -16.42
C LEU A 95 5.88 5.28 -16.09
N MET A 96 5.85 4.91 -14.80
CA MET A 96 5.52 3.57 -14.34
C MET A 96 4.18 3.08 -14.92
N GLY A 97 3.14 3.91 -14.84
CA GLY A 97 1.81 3.59 -15.38
C GLY A 97 1.84 3.32 -16.89
N LEU A 98 2.56 4.14 -17.64
CA LEU A 98 2.77 3.95 -19.09
C LEU A 98 3.50 2.63 -19.40
N ILE A 99 4.56 2.33 -18.64
CA ILE A 99 5.29 1.07 -18.76
C ILE A 99 4.36 -0.11 -18.48
N GLN A 100 3.56 -0.06 -17.41
CA GLN A 100 2.62 -1.12 -17.05
C GLN A 100 1.54 -1.32 -18.13
N LEU A 101 1.04 -0.25 -18.74
CA LEU A 101 0.11 -0.34 -19.88
C LEU A 101 0.75 -1.08 -21.05
N VAL A 102 2.00 -0.76 -21.42
CA VAL A 102 2.73 -1.45 -22.48
C VAL A 102 2.92 -2.92 -22.13
N LEU A 103 3.36 -3.24 -20.91
CA LEU A 103 3.54 -4.62 -20.44
C LEU A 103 2.20 -5.39 -20.45
N GLY A 104 1.09 -4.73 -20.13
CA GLY A 104 -0.26 -5.29 -20.20
C GLY A 104 -0.68 -5.63 -21.62
N ILE A 105 -0.47 -4.72 -22.59
CA ILE A 105 -0.75 -4.94 -24.01
C ILE A 105 0.09 -6.11 -24.56
N LEU A 106 1.35 -6.17 -24.17
CA LEU A 106 2.27 -7.26 -24.55
C LEU A 106 1.96 -8.57 -23.82
N LYS A 107 0.97 -8.57 -22.89
CA LYS A 107 0.56 -9.74 -22.10
C LYS A 107 1.71 -10.37 -21.30
N VAL A 108 2.64 -9.55 -20.82
CA VAL A 108 3.82 -10.00 -20.06
C VAL A 108 3.41 -10.76 -18.78
N GLY A 109 2.24 -10.48 -18.21
CA GLY A 109 1.67 -11.25 -17.10
C GLY A 109 1.60 -12.76 -17.33
N ARG A 110 1.54 -13.21 -18.60
CA ARG A 110 1.59 -14.65 -18.93
C ARG A 110 2.94 -15.30 -18.58
N LEU A 111 4.01 -14.51 -18.47
CA LEU A 111 5.32 -15.00 -18.09
C LEU A 111 5.40 -15.37 -16.60
N MET A 112 4.46 -14.91 -15.77
CA MET A 112 4.41 -15.25 -14.35
C MET A 112 4.32 -16.76 -14.08
N LYS A 113 3.70 -17.51 -14.99
CA LYS A 113 3.64 -18.98 -14.87
C LYS A 113 5.02 -19.67 -14.90
N PHE A 114 6.04 -18.97 -15.37
CA PHE A 114 7.43 -19.47 -15.39
C PHE A 114 8.21 -19.11 -14.13
N ILE A 115 7.65 -18.26 -13.26
CA ILE A 115 8.31 -17.88 -12.00
C ILE A 115 8.08 -18.99 -10.97
N PRO A 116 9.16 -19.65 -10.50
CA PRO A 116 9.05 -20.69 -9.47
C PRO A 116 8.44 -20.16 -8.17
N GLN A 117 7.69 -20.98 -7.48
CA GLN A 117 7.09 -20.62 -6.20
C GLN A 117 8.14 -20.21 -5.14
N SER A 118 9.33 -20.80 -5.19
CA SER A 118 10.44 -20.43 -4.30
C SER A 118 10.90 -19.00 -4.46
N VAL A 119 10.89 -18.48 -5.70
CA VAL A 119 11.22 -17.06 -5.99
C VAL A 119 10.16 -16.14 -5.38
N MET A 120 8.88 -16.51 -5.51
CA MET A 120 7.76 -15.75 -4.95
C MET A 120 7.83 -15.69 -3.41
N ILE A 121 8.09 -16.83 -2.77
CA ILE A 121 8.26 -16.89 -1.31
C ILE A 121 9.48 -16.06 -0.88
N GLY A 122 10.60 -16.18 -1.60
CA GLY A 122 11.80 -15.38 -1.34
C GLY A 122 11.55 -13.88 -1.44
N PHE A 123 10.80 -13.45 -2.46
CA PHE A 123 10.41 -12.04 -2.63
C PHE A 123 9.58 -11.52 -1.45
N VAL A 124 8.53 -12.25 -1.04
CA VAL A 124 7.67 -11.86 0.09
C VAL A 124 8.46 -11.81 1.40
N ASN A 125 9.33 -12.79 1.65
CA ASN A 125 10.18 -12.81 2.84
C ASN A 125 11.17 -11.63 2.84
N ALA A 126 11.80 -11.33 1.71
CA ALA A 126 12.70 -10.18 1.58
C ALA A 126 11.96 -8.87 1.86
N LEU A 127 10.74 -8.70 1.35
CA LEU A 127 9.91 -7.54 1.65
C LEU A 127 9.61 -7.42 3.14
N GLY A 128 9.21 -8.51 3.79
CA GLY A 128 8.96 -8.51 5.23
C GLY A 128 10.18 -8.07 6.04
N ILE A 129 11.37 -8.55 5.68
CA ILE A 129 12.63 -8.13 6.31
C ILE A 129 12.91 -6.65 6.06
N MET A 130 12.78 -6.17 4.83
CA MET A 130 13.05 -4.77 4.48
C MET A 130 12.07 -3.81 5.17
N ILE A 131 10.77 -4.15 5.22
CA ILE A 131 9.77 -3.38 5.96
C ILE A 131 10.10 -3.36 7.45
N PHE A 132 10.49 -4.48 8.03
CA PHE A 132 10.92 -4.52 9.43
C PHE A 132 12.14 -3.61 9.68
N LEU A 133 13.16 -3.69 8.83
CA LEU A 133 14.36 -2.85 8.94
C LEU A 133 14.02 -1.36 8.82
N SER A 134 13.08 -0.98 7.96
CA SER A 134 12.65 0.41 7.82
C SER A 134 11.94 0.96 9.07
N GLN A 135 11.38 0.09 9.92
CA GLN A 135 10.75 0.50 11.17
C GLN A 135 11.74 0.72 12.31
N ILE A 136 12.99 0.27 12.18
CA ILE A 136 14.00 0.37 13.25
C ILE A 136 14.21 1.82 13.66
N GLU A 137 14.31 2.74 12.73
CA GLU A 137 14.50 4.17 12.99
C GLU A 137 13.34 4.80 13.77
N HIS A 138 12.12 4.23 13.64
CA HIS A 138 10.91 4.70 14.32
C HIS A 138 10.67 4.04 15.68
N ILE A 139 11.42 3.00 16.02
CA ILE A 139 11.25 2.24 17.27
C ILE A 139 12.42 2.52 18.23
N PHE A 140 13.66 2.49 17.74
CA PHE A 140 14.84 2.55 18.59
C PHE A 140 15.30 3.98 18.88
N ASN A 141 15.83 4.18 20.10
CA ASN A 141 16.38 5.46 20.58
C ASN A 141 15.40 6.64 20.69
N ILE A 142 14.09 6.37 20.75
CA ILE A 142 13.06 7.42 20.92
C ILE A 142 12.74 7.58 22.41
N SER A 143 12.01 6.63 23.00
CA SER A 143 11.66 6.65 24.40
C SER A 143 11.32 5.26 24.94
N ILE A 144 11.33 5.09 26.26
CA ILE A 144 10.87 3.85 26.90
C ILE A 144 9.38 3.63 26.61
N ALA A 145 8.59 4.69 26.53
CA ALA A 145 7.18 4.61 26.17
C ALA A 145 6.99 3.98 24.79
N THR A 146 7.82 4.31 23.80
CA THR A 146 7.77 3.71 22.46
C THR A 146 7.91 2.19 22.51
N TYR A 147 8.85 1.66 23.28
CA TYR A 147 9.00 0.19 23.43
C TYR A 147 7.76 -0.46 24.06
N ILE A 148 7.17 0.18 25.07
CA ILE A 148 5.94 -0.31 25.71
C ILE A 148 4.80 -0.34 24.70
N TYR A 149 4.63 0.72 23.90
CA TYR A 149 3.60 0.79 22.85
C TYR A 149 3.80 -0.28 21.78
N VAL A 150 5.05 -0.52 21.34
CA VAL A 150 5.38 -1.58 20.39
C VAL A 150 5.03 -2.95 20.95
N ILE A 151 5.39 -3.23 22.22
CA ILE A 151 5.06 -4.53 22.86
C ILE A 151 3.54 -4.70 22.95
N ILE A 152 2.81 -3.68 23.38
CA ILE A 152 1.34 -3.73 23.45
C ILE A 152 0.74 -3.96 22.06
N THR A 153 1.25 -3.27 21.02
CA THR A 153 0.82 -3.48 19.63
C THR A 153 1.00 -4.93 19.21
N LEU A 154 2.18 -5.50 19.44
CA LEU A 154 2.47 -6.89 19.10
C LEU A 154 1.54 -7.85 19.83
N LEU A 155 1.31 -7.65 21.12
CA LEU A 155 0.37 -8.46 21.90
C LEU A 155 -1.05 -8.39 21.32
N ILE A 156 -1.53 -7.19 20.98
CA ILE A 156 -2.86 -7.02 20.39
C ILE A 156 -2.93 -7.73 19.03
N VAL A 157 -1.94 -7.53 18.15
CA VAL A 157 -1.94 -8.11 16.81
C VAL A 157 -1.86 -9.64 16.82
N TYR A 158 -1.17 -10.23 17.78
CA TYR A 158 -1.08 -11.70 17.90
C TYR A 158 -2.22 -12.34 18.68
N ILE A 159 -2.77 -11.66 19.70
CA ILE A 159 -3.77 -12.24 20.60
C ILE A 159 -5.19 -12.00 20.10
N VAL A 160 -5.51 -10.78 19.67
CA VAL A 160 -6.88 -10.39 19.30
C VAL A 160 -7.47 -11.24 18.17
N PRO A 161 -6.73 -11.61 17.09
CA PRO A 161 -7.29 -12.42 16.01
C PRO A 161 -7.75 -13.82 16.44
N ARG A 162 -7.28 -14.29 17.61
CA ARG A 162 -7.72 -15.58 18.17
C ARG A 162 -9.15 -15.52 18.72
N PHE A 163 -9.59 -14.33 19.17
CA PHE A 163 -10.90 -14.11 19.78
C PHE A 163 -11.85 -13.35 18.85
N PHE A 164 -11.35 -12.39 18.09
CA PHE A 164 -12.13 -11.51 17.22
C PHE A 164 -11.56 -11.54 15.80
N LYS A 165 -12.25 -12.25 14.91
CA LYS A 165 -11.86 -12.38 13.48
C LYS A 165 -12.53 -11.35 12.57
N ALA A 166 -13.56 -10.65 13.08
CA ALA A 166 -14.38 -9.74 12.28
C ALA A 166 -13.72 -8.37 12.07
N ILE A 167 -12.83 -7.95 12.96
CA ILE A 167 -12.18 -6.63 12.93
C ILE A 167 -10.68 -6.83 12.75
N PRO A 168 -10.03 -6.11 11.82
CA PRO A 168 -8.58 -6.17 11.67
C PRO A 168 -7.85 -5.78 12.96
N ALA A 169 -6.98 -6.66 13.45
CA ALA A 169 -6.26 -6.42 14.70
C ALA A 169 -5.41 -5.13 14.71
N PRO A 170 -4.76 -4.71 13.61
CA PRO A 170 -4.07 -3.42 13.55
C PRO A 170 -4.99 -2.23 13.84
N LEU A 171 -6.24 -2.27 13.37
CA LEU A 171 -7.21 -1.21 13.65
C LEU A 171 -7.53 -1.12 15.15
N ILE A 172 -7.72 -2.26 15.79
CA ILE A 172 -7.95 -2.32 17.25
C ILE A 172 -6.73 -1.76 18.00
N ALA A 173 -5.52 -2.14 17.57
CA ALA A 173 -4.29 -1.63 18.17
C ALA A 173 -4.20 -0.10 18.07
N ILE A 174 -4.47 0.47 16.90
CA ILE A 174 -4.44 1.92 16.69
C ILE A 174 -5.45 2.64 17.60
N ILE A 175 -6.69 2.17 17.64
CA ILE A 175 -7.74 2.79 18.49
C ILE A 175 -7.33 2.75 19.97
N LEU A 176 -6.91 1.59 20.46
CA LEU A 176 -6.54 1.41 21.88
C LEU A 176 -5.30 2.23 22.25
N LEU A 177 -4.28 2.23 21.40
CA LEU A 177 -3.04 2.97 21.67
C LEU A 177 -3.23 4.47 21.52
N THR A 178 -4.06 4.92 20.58
CA THR A 178 -4.42 6.34 20.48
C THR A 178 -5.16 6.79 21.72
N ALA A 179 -6.13 6.00 22.19
CA ALA A 179 -6.82 6.31 23.45
C ALA A 179 -5.83 6.35 24.63
N LEU A 180 -4.95 5.35 24.75
CA LEU A 180 -3.92 5.31 25.78
C LEU A 180 -3.00 6.54 25.71
N TYR A 181 -2.58 6.96 24.52
CA TYR A 181 -1.80 8.17 24.31
C TYR A 181 -2.52 9.43 24.80
N MET A 182 -3.81 9.56 24.46
CA MET A 182 -4.62 10.71 24.89
C MET A 182 -4.77 10.80 26.42
N PHE A 183 -4.78 9.67 27.14
CA PHE A 183 -4.85 9.64 28.60
C PHE A 183 -3.50 9.82 29.28
N THR A 184 -2.42 9.32 28.69
CA THR A 184 -1.10 9.31 29.34
C THR A 184 -0.21 10.48 28.95
N GLY A 185 -0.43 11.11 27.77
CA GLY A 185 0.47 12.10 27.20
C GLY A 185 1.88 11.58 26.98
N ALA A 186 2.04 10.28 26.72
CA ALA A 186 3.34 9.64 26.60
C ALA A 186 4.21 10.27 25.49
N ASN A 187 5.51 10.35 25.71
CA ASN A 187 6.44 10.87 24.71
C ASN A 187 6.70 9.79 23.64
N VAL A 188 5.82 9.73 22.64
CA VAL A 188 5.91 8.84 21.47
C VAL A 188 5.69 9.66 20.21
N HIS A 189 6.31 9.25 19.11
CA HIS A 189 6.04 9.87 17.81
C HIS A 189 4.65 9.50 17.33
N THR A 190 3.91 10.51 16.91
CA THR A 190 2.56 10.36 16.34
C THR A 190 2.58 10.61 14.85
N VAL A 191 1.53 10.18 14.15
CA VAL A 191 1.37 10.48 12.71
C VAL A 191 1.32 11.99 12.47
N GLY A 192 0.80 12.77 13.44
CA GLY A 192 0.77 14.22 13.38
C GLY A 192 2.15 14.89 13.37
N ASP A 193 3.18 14.22 13.90
CA ASP A 193 4.57 14.70 13.88
C ASP A 193 5.22 14.49 12.50
N LEU A 194 4.68 13.58 11.70
CA LEU A 194 5.20 13.19 10.39
C LEU A 194 4.50 13.89 9.22
N GLY A 195 3.32 14.48 9.48
CA GLY A 195 2.56 15.21 8.48
C GLY A 195 1.18 15.64 8.95
N THR A 196 0.57 16.59 8.25
CA THR A 196 -0.76 17.11 8.60
C THR A 196 -1.85 16.44 7.79
N ILE A 197 -2.71 15.67 8.45
CA ILE A 197 -3.89 15.09 7.80
C ILE A 197 -4.94 16.19 7.63
N LYS A 198 -5.11 16.67 6.39
CA LYS A 198 -6.09 17.71 6.03
C LYS A 198 -7.39 17.07 5.58
N GLN A 199 -8.53 17.66 5.98
CA GLN A 199 -9.84 17.27 5.45
C GLN A 199 -10.06 17.87 4.05
N ALA A 200 -9.43 17.26 3.04
CA ALA A 200 -9.54 17.68 1.65
C ALA A 200 -9.60 16.46 0.74
N LEU A 201 -10.27 16.59 -0.39
CA LEU A 201 -10.23 15.58 -1.44
C LEU A 201 -8.96 15.78 -2.31
N PRO A 202 -8.46 14.72 -2.96
CA PRO A 202 -7.34 14.85 -3.87
C PRO A 202 -7.73 15.75 -5.05
N HIS A 203 -6.82 16.63 -5.45
CA HIS A 203 -6.94 17.44 -6.64
C HIS A 203 -5.87 17.04 -7.65
N PHE A 204 -6.19 17.24 -8.92
CA PHE A 204 -5.27 16.90 -10.00
C PHE A 204 -4.10 17.86 -10.02
N ILE A 205 -2.88 17.35 -9.97
CA ILE A 205 -1.64 18.11 -10.05
C ILE A 205 -0.80 17.53 -11.19
N ILE A 206 -0.20 18.39 -12.01
CA ILE A 206 0.82 18.00 -12.97
C ILE A 206 2.17 18.16 -12.28
N PRO A 207 3.04 17.10 -12.29
CA PRO A 207 4.36 17.19 -11.67
C PRO A 207 5.18 18.36 -12.22
N GLN A 208 5.74 19.15 -11.32
CA GLN A 208 6.57 20.31 -11.69
C GLN A 208 8.04 19.91 -11.76
N VAL A 209 8.37 19.08 -12.75
CA VAL A 209 9.75 18.65 -13.03
C VAL A 209 10.20 19.20 -14.38
N PRO A 210 11.50 19.49 -14.58
CA PRO A 210 12.03 19.86 -15.89
C PRO A 210 11.81 18.73 -16.90
N TYR A 211 11.22 19.03 -18.06
CA TYR A 211 11.01 18.04 -19.13
C TYR A 211 12.29 17.86 -19.96
N THR A 212 13.34 17.36 -19.31
CA THR A 212 14.66 17.16 -19.90
C THR A 212 15.01 15.67 -19.99
N LEU A 213 16.01 15.36 -20.83
CA LEU A 213 16.55 14.00 -20.89
C LEU A 213 17.16 13.56 -19.55
N GLU A 214 17.73 14.49 -18.82
CA GLU A 214 18.30 14.26 -17.49
C GLU A 214 17.21 13.78 -16.50
N THR A 215 16.08 14.46 -16.44
CA THR A 215 14.94 14.04 -15.62
C THR A 215 14.48 12.63 -16.00
N LEU A 216 14.40 12.33 -17.30
CA LEU A 216 14.04 10.99 -17.76
C LEU A 216 15.06 9.94 -17.29
N GLN A 217 16.36 10.24 -17.36
CA GLN A 217 17.41 9.32 -16.90
C GLN A 217 17.34 9.07 -15.39
N ILE A 218 16.95 10.07 -14.60
CA ILE A 218 16.76 9.93 -13.16
C ILE A 218 15.53 9.05 -12.86
N ILE A 219 14.39 9.32 -13.45
CA ILE A 219 13.13 8.63 -13.09
C ILE A 219 12.99 7.24 -13.73
N LEU A 220 13.63 6.97 -14.87
CA LEU A 220 13.44 5.75 -15.64
C LEU A 220 13.78 4.47 -14.84
N PRO A 221 14.92 4.35 -14.15
CA PRO A 221 15.24 3.15 -13.39
C PRO A 221 14.23 2.88 -12.27
N PHE A 222 13.77 3.93 -11.58
CA PHE A 222 12.74 3.82 -10.55
C PHE A 222 11.39 3.43 -11.16
N SER A 223 10.99 4.04 -12.27
CA SER A 223 9.73 3.73 -12.97
C SER A 223 9.68 2.30 -13.46
N VAL A 224 10.76 1.78 -14.03
CA VAL A 224 10.88 0.39 -14.46
C VAL A 224 10.82 -0.56 -13.27
N SER A 225 11.56 -0.26 -12.21
CA SER A 225 11.56 -1.08 -10.98
C SER A 225 10.17 -1.12 -10.34
N MET A 226 9.51 0.02 -10.18
CA MET A 226 8.13 0.10 -9.68
C MET A 226 7.15 -0.67 -10.57
N ALA A 227 7.30 -0.57 -11.90
CA ALA A 227 6.42 -1.24 -12.83
C ALA A 227 6.53 -2.77 -12.71
N ILE A 228 7.75 -3.29 -12.60
CA ILE A 228 8.01 -4.73 -12.45
C ILE A 228 7.50 -5.20 -11.08
N VAL A 229 7.87 -4.51 -10.00
CA VAL A 229 7.46 -4.86 -8.64
C VAL A 229 5.94 -4.87 -8.51
N GLY A 230 5.26 -3.80 -8.92
CA GLY A 230 3.81 -3.70 -8.86
C GLY A 230 3.10 -4.75 -9.73
N LEU A 231 3.66 -5.09 -10.89
CA LEU A 231 3.13 -6.17 -11.73
C LEU A 231 3.26 -7.53 -11.03
N VAL A 232 4.42 -7.81 -10.44
CA VAL A 232 4.66 -9.07 -9.71
C VAL A 232 3.71 -9.18 -8.53
N GLU A 233 3.56 -8.16 -7.69
CA GLU A 233 2.66 -8.16 -6.53
C GLU A 233 1.20 -8.37 -6.95
N SER A 234 0.73 -7.65 -7.98
CA SER A 234 -0.64 -7.79 -8.47
C SER A 234 -0.93 -9.20 -8.99
N LEU A 235 0.02 -9.79 -9.71
CA LEU A 235 -0.15 -11.13 -10.27
C LEU A 235 -0.02 -12.24 -9.21
N LEU A 236 0.83 -12.04 -8.18
CA LEU A 236 0.89 -12.93 -7.02
C LEU A 236 -0.43 -12.92 -6.25
N THR A 237 -0.97 -11.75 -5.99
CA THR A 237 -2.27 -11.60 -5.31
C THR A 237 -3.39 -12.25 -6.14
N ALA A 238 -3.40 -12.03 -7.46
CA ALA A 238 -4.38 -12.66 -8.34
C ALA A 238 -4.31 -14.19 -8.27
N LYS A 239 -3.10 -14.77 -8.23
CA LYS A 239 -2.91 -16.22 -8.09
C LYS A 239 -3.44 -16.75 -6.76
N ILE A 240 -3.18 -16.03 -5.66
CA ILE A 240 -3.70 -16.39 -4.33
C ILE A 240 -5.24 -16.35 -4.33
N VAL A 241 -5.83 -15.32 -4.93
CA VAL A 241 -7.30 -15.22 -5.07
C VAL A 241 -7.85 -16.37 -5.91
N ASP A 242 -7.14 -16.81 -6.98
CA ASP A 242 -7.51 -17.99 -7.78
C ASP A 242 -7.60 -19.25 -6.92
N GLU A 243 -6.60 -19.46 -6.07
CA GLU A 243 -6.54 -20.62 -5.16
C GLU A 243 -7.69 -20.60 -4.14
N PHE A 244 -8.02 -19.43 -3.56
CA PHE A 244 -9.10 -19.28 -2.58
C PHE A 244 -10.50 -19.40 -3.18
N THR A 245 -10.69 -18.96 -4.41
CA THR A 245 -12.01 -18.92 -5.07
C THR A 245 -12.27 -20.11 -5.99
N ASN A 246 -11.29 -21.00 -6.17
CA ASN A 246 -11.32 -22.13 -7.12
C ASN A 246 -11.74 -21.68 -8.55
N THR A 247 -11.32 -20.49 -8.95
CA THR A 247 -11.57 -19.93 -10.29
C THR A 247 -10.25 -19.89 -11.04
N TYR A 248 -10.12 -20.70 -12.09
CA TYR A 248 -8.95 -20.76 -12.97
C TYR A 248 -9.21 -20.04 -14.30
#